data_0d99c2a896d53bd02560447ddf7dcd54
#
_entry.id   0d99c2a896d53bd02560447ddf7dcd54
#
_cell.length_a   1.000
_cell.length_b   1.000
_cell.length_c   1.000
_cell.angle_alpha   90.00
_cell.angle_beta   90.00
_cell.angle_gamma   90.00
#
_symmetry.space_group_name_H-M   'P 1'
#
loop_
_entity.id
_entity.type
_entity.pdbx_description
1 polymer ?
#
loop_
_entity_poly.entity_id
_entity_poly.type
_entity_poly.pdbx_seq_one_letter_code
_entity_poly.pdbx_strand_id
1 'polypeptide(L)'
;VPQRKFQALRRQRSINLEQENARSIIPQPILCLFQNTSETKHFFDGAGNWAKKIQAIANPTPTKCKRRVGPTAYNTGADIIKAIKNANLCLGQKLKEIHIFSHSSTEGVGGAAKNCSGLYRRGLKKSNGDLCVSLGPGGKLVPDIPTNVLDNNIVFFLHGCRTAEGCSKTNHFARQLFDHLAAKLDNP
;
A
#
# COMPACT_ATOMS: atom_id res chain seq x y z
N VAL A 1 5.94 -28.38 43.61
CA VAL A 1 4.98 -28.74 42.53
C VAL A 1 3.95 -27.65 42.26
N PRO A 2 3.44 -26.80 43.19
CA PRO A 2 2.43 -25.77 42.91
C PRO A 2 2.92 -24.62 42.02
N GLN A 3 4.16 -24.16 42.18
CA GLN A 3 4.68 -22.99 41.46
C GLN A 3 4.72 -23.14 39.92
N ARG A 4 5.04 -24.33 39.39
CA ARG A 4 5.07 -24.58 37.94
C ARG A 4 3.69 -24.52 37.30
N LYS A 5 2.64 -24.96 37.97
CA LYS A 5 1.26 -24.85 37.51
C LYS A 5 0.81 -23.38 37.43
N PHE A 6 1.16 -22.56 38.42
CA PHE A 6 0.82 -21.13 38.43
C PHE A 6 1.52 -20.34 37.32
N GLN A 7 2.78 -20.67 37.03
CA GLN A 7 3.51 -20.03 35.91
C GLN A 7 2.93 -20.43 34.54
N ALA A 8 2.55 -21.68 34.35
CA ALA A 8 1.91 -22.14 33.13
C ALA A 8 0.55 -21.46 32.90
N LEU A 9 -0.28 -21.32 33.93
CA LEU A 9 -1.57 -20.63 33.87
C LEU A 9 -1.43 -19.13 33.59
N ARG A 10 -0.43 -18.45 34.18
CA ARG A 10 -0.14 -17.03 33.86
C ARG A 10 0.30 -16.85 32.42
N ARG A 11 1.16 -17.75 31.92
CA ARG A 11 1.63 -17.72 30.52
C ARG A 11 0.50 -17.99 29.54
N GLN A 12 -0.39 -18.94 29.84
CA GLN A 12 -1.56 -19.23 29.02
C GLN A 12 -2.55 -18.05 29.01
N ARG A 13 -2.73 -17.37 30.14
CA ARG A 13 -3.62 -16.21 30.27
C ARG A 13 -3.08 -15.00 29.51
N SER A 14 -1.76 -14.75 29.53
CA SER A 14 -1.15 -13.68 28.71
C SER A 14 -1.23 -13.97 27.22
N ILE A 15 -1.03 -15.22 26.78
CA ILE A 15 -1.19 -15.64 25.38
C ILE A 15 -2.65 -15.47 24.93
N ASN A 16 -3.62 -15.82 25.77
CA ASN A 16 -5.03 -15.66 25.47
C ASN A 16 -5.42 -14.17 25.38
N LEU A 17 -4.93 -13.32 26.29
CA LEU A 17 -5.15 -11.87 26.26
C LEU A 17 -4.51 -11.21 25.03
N GLU A 18 -3.32 -11.63 24.63
CA GLU A 18 -2.70 -11.17 23.39
C GLU A 18 -3.47 -11.63 22.15
N GLN A 19 -4.00 -12.85 22.18
CA GLN A 19 -4.85 -13.37 21.10
C GLN A 19 -6.23 -12.71 21.04
N GLU A 20 -6.84 -12.39 22.19
CA GLU A 20 -8.10 -11.65 22.27
C GLU A 20 -7.92 -10.20 21.85
N ASN A 21 -6.85 -9.53 22.27
CA ASN A 21 -6.51 -8.18 21.81
C ASN A 21 -6.21 -8.15 20.30
N ALA A 22 -5.54 -9.17 19.77
CA ALA A 22 -5.32 -9.31 18.33
C ALA A 22 -6.62 -9.58 17.53
N ARG A 23 -7.65 -10.16 18.16
CA ARG A 23 -8.97 -10.42 17.54
C ARG A 23 -9.88 -9.20 17.56
N SER A 24 -9.66 -8.23 18.43
CA SER A 24 -10.53 -7.06 18.59
C SER A 24 -10.13 -5.83 17.76
N ILE A 25 -8.95 -5.83 17.13
CA ILE A 25 -8.51 -4.72 16.30
C ILE A 25 -9.24 -4.78 14.96
N ILE A 26 -10.21 -3.90 14.78
CA ILE A 26 -10.88 -3.70 13.48
C ILE A 26 -9.94 -2.84 12.63
N PRO A 27 -9.46 -3.34 11.48
CA PRO A 27 -8.63 -2.54 10.60
C PRO A 27 -9.36 -1.27 10.17
N GLN A 28 -8.63 -0.16 10.12
CA GLN A 28 -9.13 1.10 9.59
C GLN A 28 -9.23 1.03 8.05
N PRO A 29 -9.97 1.92 7.38
CA PRO A 29 -10.04 1.99 5.92
C PRO A 29 -8.74 2.57 5.33
N ILE A 30 -7.64 1.96 5.73
CA ILE A 30 -6.26 2.33 5.42
C ILE A 30 -5.55 1.11 4.85
N LEU A 31 -4.80 1.30 3.76
CA LEU A 31 -4.00 0.27 3.12
C LEU A 31 -2.52 0.66 3.17
N CYS A 32 -1.67 -0.24 3.66
CA CYS A 32 -0.22 -0.05 3.68
C CYS A 32 0.43 -1.09 2.77
N LEU A 33 1.09 -0.62 1.72
CA LEU A 33 1.73 -1.43 0.69
C LEU A 33 3.25 -1.35 0.80
N PHE A 34 3.95 -2.44 0.55
CA PHE A 34 5.40 -2.44 0.39
C PHE A 34 5.84 -3.23 -0.83
N GLN A 35 6.84 -2.69 -1.52
CA GLN A 35 7.42 -3.34 -2.69
C GLN A 35 8.20 -4.58 -2.27
N ASN A 36 7.88 -5.73 -2.87
CA ASN A 36 8.58 -6.98 -2.65
C ASN A 36 9.75 -7.10 -3.63
N THR A 37 10.96 -6.79 -3.18
CA THR A 37 12.20 -6.84 -3.96
C THR A 37 13.29 -7.55 -3.16
N SER A 38 14.50 -7.69 -3.72
CA SER A 38 15.67 -8.19 -2.99
C SER A 38 16.03 -7.36 -1.75
N GLU A 39 15.59 -6.09 -1.71
CA GLU A 39 15.77 -5.16 -0.59
C GLU A 39 14.51 -5.07 0.29
N THR A 40 13.64 -6.05 0.20
CA THR A 40 12.32 -6.09 0.86
C THR A 40 12.35 -5.77 2.36
N LYS A 41 13.43 -6.13 3.05
CA LYS A 41 13.52 -5.94 4.50
C LYS A 41 13.29 -4.48 4.92
N HIS A 42 13.90 -3.51 4.25
CA HIS A 42 13.74 -2.09 4.58
C HIS A 42 12.31 -1.60 4.38
N PHE A 43 11.68 -1.98 3.27
CA PHE A 43 10.30 -1.61 2.99
C PHE A 43 9.33 -2.33 3.92
N PHE A 44 9.57 -3.62 4.19
CA PHE A 44 8.75 -4.41 5.10
C PHE A 44 8.79 -3.86 6.53
N ASP A 45 9.97 -3.60 7.07
CA ASP A 45 10.12 -3.09 8.44
C ASP A 45 9.45 -1.72 8.61
N GLY A 46 9.69 -0.79 7.67
CA GLY A 46 9.07 0.52 7.65
C GLY A 46 7.55 0.44 7.51
N ALA A 47 7.08 -0.31 6.53
CA ALA A 47 5.65 -0.52 6.28
C ALA A 47 4.97 -1.26 7.45
N GLY A 48 5.64 -2.26 8.05
CA GLY A 48 5.10 -3.04 9.16
C GLY A 48 4.88 -2.20 10.41
N ASN A 49 5.85 -1.37 10.76
CA ASN A 49 5.74 -0.46 11.90
C ASN A 49 4.63 0.57 11.69
N TRP A 50 4.56 1.14 10.50
CA TRP A 50 3.54 2.12 10.14
C TRP A 50 2.15 1.49 10.11
N ALA A 51 1.99 0.34 9.43
CA ALA A 51 0.72 -0.36 9.32
C ALA A 51 0.10 -0.73 10.68
N LYS A 52 0.91 -1.15 11.64
CA LYS A 52 0.45 -1.40 13.03
C LYS A 52 -0.01 -0.11 13.69
N LYS A 53 0.75 0.98 13.57
CA LYS A 53 0.42 2.27 14.17
C LYS A 53 -0.91 2.83 13.67
N ILE A 54 -1.18 2.73 12.36
CA ILE A 54 -2.41 3.25 11.72
C ILE A 54 -3.51 2.20 11.56
N GLN A 55 -3.29 0.98 12.05
CA GLN A 55 -4.22 -0.15 11.94
C GLN A 55 -4.64 -0.48 10.50
N ALA A 56 -3.69 -0.44 9.56
CA ALA A 56 -3.93 -0.73 8.16
C ALA A 56 -4.34 -2.19 7.92
N ILE A 57 -5.26 -2.42 6.97
CA ILE A 57 -5.65 -3.79 6.59
C ILE A 57 -4.48 -4.55 5.95
N ALA A 58 -4.31 -5.82 6.35
CA ALA A 58 -3.26 -6.70 5.84
C ALA A 58 -3.80 -7.69 4.79
N ASN A 59 -3.06 -7.84 3.69
CA ASN A 59 -3.26 -8.86 2.66
C ASN A 59 -4.75 -9.09 2.33
N PRO A 60 -5.49 -8.07 1.91
CA PRO A 60 -6.91 -8.19 1.63
C PRO A 60 -7.14 -9.13 0.45
N THR A 61 -7.99 -10.15 0.66
CA THR A 61 -8.42 -11.07 -0.41
C THR A 61 -9.94 -11.25 -0.35
N PRO A 62 -10.66 -11.24 -1.49
CA PRO A 62 -12.12 -11.35 -1.50
C PRO A 62 -12.64 -12.65 -0.88
N THR A 63 -11.94 -13.76 -1.12
CA THR A 63 -12.35 -15.11 -0.69
C THR A 63 -12.04 -15.41 0.78
N LYS A 64 -11.10 -14.67 1.39
CA LYS A 64 -10.64 -14.89 2.76
C LYS A 64 -10.39 -13.54 3.42
N CYS A 65 -11.43 -12.72 3.53
CA CYS A 65 -11.34 -11.42 4.19
C CYS A 65 -10.93 -11.57 5.66
N LYS A 66 -9.66 -11.91 5.87
CA LYS A 66 -9.07 -11.88 7.21
C LYS A 66 -8.78 -10.42 7.54
N ARG A 67 -9.61 -9.87 8.41
CA ARG A 67 -9.45 -8.52 8.96
C ARG A 67 -8.22 -8.46 9.88
N ARG A 68 -7.04 -8.58 9.30
CA ARG A 68 -5.76 -8.48 10.02
C ARG A 68 -5.12 -7.14 9.75
N VAL A 69 -4.41 -6.63 10.75
CA VAL A 69 -3.60 -5.42 10.65
C VAL A 69 -2.19 -5.79 10.19
N GLY A 70 -1.69 -5.08 9.19
CA GLY A 70 -0.32 -5.24 8.70
C GLY A 70 -0.12 -4.70 7.29
N PRO A 71 1.11 -4.72 6.80
CA PRO A 71 1.42 -4.32 5.44
C PRO A 71 1.06 -5.42 4.43
N THR A 72 0.83 -5.00 3.19
CA THR A 72 0.54 -5.87 2.05
C THR A 72 1.67 -5.78 1.03
N ALA A 73 2.25 -6.93 0.67
CA ALA A 73 3.30 -6.99 -0.36
C ALA A 73 2.71 -6.79 -1.75
N TYR A 74 3.47 -6.12 -2.64
CA TYR A 74 3.18 -6.06 -4.06
C TYR A 74 4.45 -6.18 -4.91
N ASN A 75 4.32 -6.73 -6.11
CA ASN A 75 5.40 -6.85 -7.09
C ASN A 75 5.18 -5.93 -8.29
N THR A 76 3.92 -5.65 -8.62
CA THR A 76 3.53 -4.93 -9.84
C THR A 76 2.48 -3.86 -9.57
N GLY A 77 2.27 -2.95 -10.51
CA GLY A 77 1.18 -2.00 -10.47
C GLY A 77 -0.20 -2.67 -10.44
N ALA A 78 -0.33 -3.83 -11.10
CA ALA A 78 -1.56 -4.62 -11.05
C ALA A 78 -1.86 -5.13 -9.64
N ASP A 79 -0.82 -5.49 -8.86
CA ASP A 79 -0.99 -5.91 -7.46
C ASP A 79 -1.46 -4.74 -6.59
N ILE A 80 -0.94 -3.54 -6.83
CA ILE A 80 -1.41 -2.31 -6.15
C ILE A 80 -2.91 -2.11 -6.40
N ILE A 81 -3.33 -2.13 -7.67
CA ILE A 81 -4.74 -1.98 -8.05
C ILE A 81 -5.62 -3.06 -7.43
N LYS A 82 -5.15 -4.31 -7.45
CA LYS A 82 -5.84 -5.45 -6.84
C LYS A 82 -5.97 -5.30 -5.33
N ALA A 83 -4.93 -4.87 -4.64
CA ALA A 83 -4.94 -4.64 -3.20
C ALA A 83 -5.95 -3.54 -2.82
N ILE A 84 -6.01 -2.44 -3.57
CA ILE A 84 -6.97 -1.35 -3.37
C ILE A 84 -8.41 -1.88 -3.48
N LYS A 85 -8.74 -2.59 -4.56
CA LYS A 85 -10.07 -3.19 -4.77
C LYS A 85 -10.44 -4.16 -3.66
N ASN A 86 -9.51 -5.05 -3.31
CA ASN A 86 -9.72 -6.07 -2.29
C ASN A 86 -9.90 -5.47 -0.90
N ALA A 87 -9.16 -4.41 -0.57
CA ALA A 87 -9.30 -3.73 0.72
C ALA A 87 -10.69 -3.15 0.89
N ASN A 88 -11.23 -2.48 -0.12
CA ASN A 88 -12.60 -1.97 -0.11
C ASN A 88 -13.63 -3.10 0.07
N LEU A 89 -13.49 -4.18 -0.71
CA LEU A 89 -14.39 -5.35 -0.60
C LEU A 89 -14.34 -5.99 0.79
N CYS A 90 -13.15 -6.08 1.38
CA CYS A 90 -12.96 -6.67 2.70
C CYS A 90 -13.46 -5.80 3.84
N LEU A 91 -13.28 -4.49 3.75
CA LEU A 91 -13.70 -3.56 4.79
C LEU A 91 -15.18 -3.18 4.68
N GLY A 92 -15.78 -3.28 3.49
CA GLY A 92 -17.13 -2.83 3.20
C GLY A 92 -17.27 -1.30 3.22
N GLN A 93 -16.14 -0.57 3.06
CA GLN A 93 -16.11 0.89 3.08
C GLN A 93 -14.99 1.41 2.18
N LYS A 94 -15.12 2.68 1.76
CA LYS A 94 -14.11 3.35 0.93
C LYS A 94 -12.81 3.57 1.70
N LEU A 95 -11.67 3.45 0.99
CA LEU A 95 -10.35 3.70 1.57
C LEU A 95 -10.12 5.18 1.77
N LYS A 96 -9.57 5.55 2.95
CA LYS A 96 -9.24 6.92 3.34
C LYS A 96 -7.76 7.24 3.23
N GLU A 97 -6.89 6.24 3.37
CA GLU A 97 -5.45 6.41 3.26
C GLU A 97 -4.81 5.23 2.54
N ILE A 98 -3.80 5.52 1.72
CA ILE A 98 -2.95 4.51 1.09
C ILE A 98 -1.49 4.91 1.28
N HIS A 99 -0.72 4.05 1.92
CA HIS A 99 0.71 4.21 2.13
C HIS A 99 1.47 3.26 1.20
N ILE A 100 2.44 3.76 0.42
CA ILE A 100 3.24 2.96 -0.52
C ILE A 100 4.72 3.11 -0.16
N PHE A 101 5.33 2.05 0.32
CA PHE A 101 6.76 1.93 0.61
C PHE A 101 7.46 1.25 -0.57
N SER A 102 8.27 1.98 -1.31
CA SER A 102 8.89 1.47 -2.53
C SER A 102 10.11 2.24 -2.98
N HIS A 103 10.89 1.63 -3.86
CA HIS A 103 11.67 2.42 -4.81
C HIS A 103 10.72 3.22 -5.69
N SER A 104 11.09 4.46 -5.94
CA SER A 104 10.26 5.38 -6.71
C SER A 104 11.10 6.42 -7.44
N SER A 105 10.50 7.00 -8.45
CA SER A 105 11.09 8.05 -9.28
C SER A 105 10.03 9.12 -9.57
N THR A 106 10.38 10.12 -10.34
CA THR A 106 9.44 11.11 -10.87
C THR A 106 8.40 10.48 -11.81
N GLU A 107 8.68 9.28 -12.35
CA GLU A 107 7.81 8.58 -13.31
C GLU A 107 6.78 7.66 -12.65
N GLY A 108 7.08 7.13 -11.43
CA GLY A 108 6.18 6.17 -10.77
C GLY A 108 6.73 5.55 -9.50
N VAL A 109 5.97 4.59 -8.98
CA VAL A 109 6.26 3.82 -7.78
C VAL A 109 6.29 2.32 -8.08
N GLY A 110 7.28 1.63 -7.49
CA GLY A 110 7.35 0.18 -7.51
C GLY A 110 7.57 -0.45 -8.90
N GLY A 111 7.83 -1.72 -8.89
CA GLY A 111 8.24 -2.48 -10.06
C GLY A 111 9.74 -2.66 -10.11
N ALA A 112 10.20 -3.82 -10.60
CA ALA A 112 11.61 -4.01 -10.85
C ALA A 112 12.06 -2.98 -11.87
N ALA A 113 13.07 -2.20 -11.54
CA ALA A 113 13.57 -1.08 -12.36
C ALA A 113 13.84 -1.43 -13.83
N LYS A 114 14.09 -2.72 -14.12
CA LYS A 114 14.30 -3.25 -15.47
C LYS A 114 13.04 -3.65 -16.21
N ASN A 115 11.91 -3.87 -15.52
CA ASN A 115 10.72 -4.49 -16.10
C ASN A 115 9.53 -3.54 -16.26
N CYS A 116 9.63 -2.30 -15.81
CA CYS A 116 8.56 -1.29 -15.91
C CYS A 116 7.17 -1.80 -15.48
N SER A 117 7.13 -2.63 -14.44
CA SER A 117 5.93 -3.33 -13.97
C SER A 117 5.20 -2.61 -12.83
N GLY A 118 5.66 -1.43 -12.41
CA GLY A 118 5.07 -0.65 -11.32
C GLY A 118 3.82 0.13 -11.70
N LEU A 119 3.49 1.14 -10.88
CA LEU A 119 2.44 2.11 -11.16
C LEU A 119 3.07 3.43 -11.61
N TYR A 120 2.73 3.89 -12.79
CA TYR A 120 3.40 4.99 -13.47
C TYR A 120 2.44 6.12 -13.89
N ARG A 121 3.02 7.30 -14.15
CA ARG A 121 2.30 8.40 -14.79
C ARG A 121 1.98 8.09 -16.25
N ARG A 122 1.06 8.83 -16.83
CA ARG A 122 0.82 8.83 -18.29
C ARG A 122 2.00 9.45 -19.04
N GLY A 123 2.14 9.06 -20.32
CA GLY A 123 3.10 9.68 -21.22
C GLY A 123 4.53 9.41 -20.82
N LEU A 124 4.84 8.16 -20.40
CA LEU A 124 6.21 7.70 -20.21
C LEU A 124 7.03 8.05 -21.43
N LYS A 125 8.09 8.82 -21.22
CA LYS A 125 9.06 9.14 -22.27
C LYS A 125 10.43 8.66 -21.79
N LYS A 126 11.23 8.16 -22.71
CA LYS A 126 12.63 7.89 -22.43
C LYS A 126 13.30 9.23 -22.10
N SER A 127 13.63 9.49 -20.86
CA SER A 127 14.54 10.54 -20.47
C SER A 127 15.92 9.92 -20.23
N ASN A 128 16.99 10.71 -20.36
CA ASN A 128 18.35 10.23 -20.11
C ASN A 128 18.46 9.67 -18.70
N GLY A 129 18.46 8.35 -18.56
CA GLY A 129 18.54 7.63 -17.29
C GLY A 129 17.26 6.89 -16.88
N ASP A 130 16.09 7.17 -17.45
CA ASP A 130 14.86 6.43 -17.17
C ASP A 130 14.71 5.23 -18.11
N LEU A 131 14.52 4.05 -17.50
CA LEU A 131 14.55 2.77 -18.21
C LEU A 131 13.22 2.39 -18.87
N CYS A 132 12.13 3.08 -18.52
CA CYS A 132 10.78 2.71 -18.94
C CYS A 132 10.28 3.56 -20.11
N VAL A 133 10.21 2.97 -21.28
CA VAL A 133 9.57 3.56 -22.49
C VAL A 133 8.15 3.02 -22.70
N SER A 134 7.85 1.86 -22.15
CA SER A 134 6.55 1.19 -22.18
C SER A 134 6.33 0.41 -20.91
N LEU A 135 5.08 0.10 -20.60
CA LEU A 135 4.77 -0.74 -19.44
C LEU A 135 5.20 -2.18 -19.69
N GLY A 136 5.86 -2.76 -18.70
CA GLY A 136 6.12 -4.19 -18.63
C GLY A 136 4.94 -4.99 -18.10
N PRO A 137 5.09 -6.32 -17.97
CA PRO A 137 4.04 -7.19 -17.46
C PRO A 137 3.53 -6.76 -16.08
N GLY A 138 2.22 -6.55 -15.97
CA GLY A 138 1.58 -6.07 -14.72
C GLY A 138 1.80 -4.59 -14.41
N GLY A 139 2.49 -3.84 -15.27
CA GLY A 139 2.58 -2.38 -15.15
C GLY A 139 1.22 -1.72 -15.32
N LYS A 140 1.00 -0.63 -14.58
CA LYS A 140 -0.25 0.15 -14.58
C LYS A 140 0.03 1.64 -14.66
N LEU A 141 -0.96 2.39 -15.09
CA LEU A 141 -0.93 3.85 -15.11
C LEU A 141 -1.81 4.42 -14.00
N VAL A 142 -1.54 5.65 -13.58
CA VAL A 142 -2.38 6.39 -12.63
C VAL A 142 -3.87 6.30 -12.96
N PRO A 143 -4.32 6.43 -14.23
CA PRO A 143 -5.75 6.29 -14.55
C PRO A 143 -6.37 4.91 -14.32
N ASP A 144 -5.57 3.87 -14.10
CA ASP A 144 -6.07 2.53 -13.78
C ASP A 144 -6.49 2.41 -12.30
N ILE A 145 -6.20 3.42 -11.48
CA ILE A 145 -6.59 3.45 -10.06
C ILE A 145 -8.11 3.50 -9.97
N PRO A 146 -8.75 2.54 -9.26
CA PRO A 146 -10.21 2.49 -9.14
C PRO A 146 -10.71 3.54 -8.15
N THR A 147 -11.14 4.69 -8.64
CA THR A 147 -11.57 5.82 -7.78
C THR A 147 -12.89 5.56 -7.06
N ASN A 148 -13.75 4.70 -7.61
CA ASN A 148 -15.04 4.35 -7.01
C ASN A 148 -14.94 3.64 -5.63
N VAL A 149 -13.77 3.14 -5.27
CA VAL A 149 -13.49 2.48 -3.98
C VAL A 149 -12.69 3.36 -3.01
N LEU A 150 -12.42 4.60 -3.41
CA LEU A 150 -11.69 5.59 -2.63
C LEU A 150 -12.65 6.60 -2.00
N ASP A 151 -12.32 7.07 -0.79
CA ASP A 151 -13.01 8.19 -0.16
C ASP A 151 -12.73 9.49 -0.93
N ASN A 152 -13.64 10.47 -0.87
CA ASN A 152 -13.44 11.75 -1.54
C ASN A 152 -12.24 12.53 -0.96
N ASN A 153 -11.90 12.28 0.31
CA ASN A 153 -10.76 12.87 1.00
C ASN A 153 -9.57 11.91 1.11
N ILE A 154 -9.44 10.98 0.14
CA ILE A 154 -8.33 10.01 0.13
C ILE A 154 -6.97 10.69 0.17
N VAL A 155 -6.06 10.16 0.99
CA VAL A 155 -4.67 10.61 1.06
C VAL A 155 -3.73 9.48 0.63
N PHE A 156 -2.82 9.79 -0.28
CA PHE A 156 -1.73 8.91 -0.66
C PHE A 156 -0.42 9.38 -0.04
N PHE A 157 0.20 8.50 0.75
CA PHE A 157 1.53 8.69 1.32
C PHE A 157 2.55 7.87 0.53
N LEU A 158 3.41 8.56 -0.20
CA LEU A 158 4.44 7.95 -1.03
C LEU A 158 5.78 7.94 -0.28
N HIS A 159 6.09 6.81 0.36
CA HIS A 159 7.32 6.59 1.13
C HIS A 159 8.44 6.08 0.22
N GLY A 160 8.86 6.89 -0.72
CA GLY A 160 9.89 6.54 -1.69
C GLY A 160 10.71 7.75 -2.11
N CYS A 161 11.87 7.50 -2.72
CA CYS A 161 12.75 8.56 -3.21
C CYS A 161 12.11 9.27 -4.40
N ARG A 162 12.28 10.60 -4.49
CA ARG A 162 12.01 11.41 -5.70
C ARG A 162 10.57 11.44 -6.23
N THR A 163 9.57 10.86 -5.54
CA THR A 163 8.17 10.87 -6.02
C THR A 163 7.59 12.27 -6.19
N ALA A 164 8.06 13.21 -5.40
CA ALA A 164 7.67 14.61 -5.42
C ALA A 164 8.76 15.56 -5.94
N GLU A 165 9.88 15.03 -6.45
CA GLU A 165 10.96 15.85 -7.00
C GLU A 165 10.46 16.61 -8.22
N GLY A 166 10.60 17.93 -8.20
CA GLY A 166 10.12 18.80 -9.27
C GLY A 166 8.60 19.01 -9.27
N CYS A 167 7.93 19.02 -8.11
CA CYS A 167 6.48 19.20 -7.96
C CYS A 167 5.89 20.42 -8.68
N SER A 168 6.69 21.40 -9.05
CA SER A 168 6.28 22.54 -9.89
C SER A 168 6.06 22.16 -11.36
N LYS A 169 6.53 20.98 -11.79
CA LYS A 169 6.39 20.50 -13.17
C LYS A 169 5.15 19.61 -13.27
N THR A 170 4.32 19.84 -14.28
CA THR A 170 3.05 19.12 -14.51
C THR A 170 3.22 17.64 -14.88
N ASN A 171 4.44 17.17 -15.09
CA ASN A 171 4.74 15.88 -15.70
C ASN A 171 5.43 14.88 -14.78
N HIS A 172 5.13 14.86 -13.47
CA HIS A 172 5.62 13.78 -12.61
C HIS A 172 4.48 13.02 -11.93
N PHE A 173 4.82 11.86 -11.38
CA PHE A 173 3.86 10.89 -10.85
C PHE A 173 2.92 11.48 -9.79
N ALA A 174 3.48 12.10 -8.76
CA ALA A 174 2.65 12.62 -7.64
C ALA A 174 1.65 13.70 -8.12
N ARG A 175 2.04 14.57 -9.06
CA ARG A 175 1.15 15.59 -9.62
C ARG A 175 0.04 14.95 -10.46
N GLN A 176 0.37 14.00 -11.34
CA GLN A 176 -0.65 13.33 -12.14
C GLN A 176 -1.59 12.47 -11.28
N LEU A 177 -1.09 11.87 -10.18
CA LEU A 177 -1.93 11.18 -9.21
C LEU A 177 -2.93 12.16 -8.57
N PHE A 178 -2.45 13.31 -8.10
CA PHE A 178 -3.31 14.34 -7.54
C PHE A 178 -4.36 14.82 -8.55
N ASP A 179 -3.96 15.20 -9.76
CA ASP A 179 -4.86 15.68 -10.81
C ASP A 179 -5.92 14.64 -11.19
N HIS A 180 -5.52 13.35 -11.24
CA HIS A 180 -6.44 12.25 -11.52
C HIS A 180 -7.49 12.10 -10.40
N LEU A 181 -7.06 12.13 -9.16
CA LEU A 181 -7.96 12.01 -8.00
C LEU A 181 -8.88 13.20 -7.90
N ALA A 182 -8.36 14.43 -8.04
CA ALA A 182 -9.15 15.65 -8.00
C ALA A 182 -10.24 15.67 -9.09
N ALA A 183 -9.91 15.19 -10.31
CA ALA A 183 -10.86 15.14 -11.43
C ALA A 183 -11.93 14.05 -11.30
N LYS A 184 -11.76 13.05 -10.41
CA LYS A 184 -12.62 11.85 -10.32
C LYS A 184 -13.40 11.73 -9.01
N LEU A 185 -12.98 12.43 -7.97
CA LEU A 185 -13.56 12.30 -6.63
C LEU A 185 -14.42 13.51 -6.22
N ASP A 186 -14.77 14.40 -7.17
CA ASP A 186 -15.57 15.60 -6.92
C ASP A 186 -15.05 16.41 -5.73
N ASN A 187 -13.75 16.48 -5.58
CA ASN A 187 -13.12 17.22 -4.50
C ASN A 187 -12.90 18.66 -5.00
N PRO A 188 -13.55 19.68 -4.40
CA PRO A 188 -13.39 21.08 -4.80
C PRO A 188 -11.97 21.60 -4.56
#